data_2d3d4d696023838ba28c65e2aef228a3
#
_entry.id   2d3d4d696023838ba28c65e2aef228a3
#
_cell.length_a   1.000
_cell.length_b   1.000
_cell.length_c   1.000
_cell.angle_alpha   90.00
_cell.angle_beta   90.00
_cell.angle_gamma   90.00
#
_symmetry.space_group_name_H-M   'P 1'
#
loop_
_entity.id
_entity.type
_entity.pdbx_description
1 polymer ?
#
loop_
_entity_poly.entity_id
_entity_poly.type
_entity_poly.pdbx_seq_one_letter_code
_entity_poly.pdbx_strand_id
1 'polypeptide(L)'
;MEKIKVAFVGFRHVHIDSLYQKMKESEQYTIVAACEENAEAAAAAKERGIDITFDDFHEMMQQCDFDVLAIGDYFGIRGARAISALVAGKHVIADKPLCTSLAELREIRHLAQTRNLKVGCMLDMRLNANVNAAKAVIDSGRLGEIHAISFGGQHPLSYGTRPNWYFEQGKQGGTINDIAIHGLDAIEYMTGHAITELTAARTWNAFATFAPVVFQDAAQGMFALDNKCGCMFDVSYFAPEKTGFANPFYWRFTIWGRNGVLEFNYADAGCKLYLAGAEAVEDIPASEEGSDYLKIFTQEMTTGVDLPFGSNHIMEVSEKCLKLQVMADKNR
;
A
#
# COMPACT_ATOMS: atom_id res chain seq x y z
N MET A 1 28.75 -1.37 11.14
CA MET A 1 28.39 -1.70 9.74
C MET A 1 28.34 -0.39 8.97
N GLU A 2 28.73 -0.42 7.71
CA GLU A 2 28.53 0.74 6.83
C GLU A 2 27.04 1.01 6.67
N LYS A 3 26.63 2.29 6.67
CA LYS A 3 25.22 2.64 6.52
C LYS A 3 24.77 2.40 5.08
N ILE A 4 23.52 1.97 4.92
CA ILE A 4 22.88 1.78 3.62
C ILE A 4 22.62 3.16 2.99
N LYS A 5 23.15 3.39 1.81
CA LYS A 5 22.98 4.64 1.06
C LYS A 5 21.67 4.63 0.32
N VAL A 6 20.85 5.66 0.50
CA VAL A 6 19.51 5.76 -0.13
C VAL A 6 19.42 7.02 -0.95
N ALA A 7 18.98 6.88 -2.20
CA ALA A 7 18.52 7.98 -3.03
C ALA A 7 16.99 7.97 -3.11
N PHE A 8 16.38 9.15 -3.05
CA PHE A 8 14.93 9.32 -3.17
C PHE A 8 14.57 9.95 -4.51
N VAL A 9 13.44 9.54 -5.11
CA VAL A 9 12.89 10.17 -6.31
C VAL A 9 11.38 10.36 -6.21
N GLY A 10 10.95 11.59 -6.49
CA GLY A 10 9.55 11.99 -6.59
C GLY A 10 8.87 12.20 -5.23
N PHE A 11 8.36 13.42 -5.02
CA PHE A 11 7.70 13.85 -3.80
C PHE A 11 6.29 14.40 -4.07
N ARG A 12 5.72 14.05 -5.23
CA ARG A 12 4.36 14.47 -5.65
C ARG A 12 3.26 13.74 -4.86
N HIS A 13 3.56 12.57 -4.29
CA HIS A 13 2.69 11.88 -3.36
C HIS A 13 3.33 11.92 -1.97
N VAL A 14 2.69 12.63 -1.04
CA VAL A 14 3.28 13.00 0.27
C VAL A 14 3.54 11.81 1.22
N HIS A 15 3.03 10.63 0.93
CA HIS A 15 3.29 9.44 1.76
C HIS A 15 4.78 9.11 1.84
N ILE A 16 5.56 9.38 0.78
CA ILE A 16 7.01 9.13 0.74
C ILE A 16 7.76 9.93 1.82
N ASP A 17 7.20 11.05 2.28
CA ASP A 17 7.81 11.88 3.32
C ASP A 17 7.97 11.09 4.62
N SER A 18 7.04 10.19 4.93
CA SER A 18 7.13 9.34 6.12
C SER A 18 8.30 8.35 6.03
N LEU A 19 8.55 7.79 4.85
CA LEU A 19 9.72 6.93 4.62
C LEU A 19 11.02 7.72 4.70
N TYR A 20 11.03 8.94 4.10
CA TYR A 20 12.18 9.83 4.17
C TYR A 20 12.57 10.14 5.62
N GLN A 21 11.60 10.51 6.46
CA GLN A 21 11.84 10.81 7.87
C GLN A 21 12.30 9.57 8.64
N LYS A 22 11.63 8.42 8.48
CA LYS A 22 12.05 7.15 9.10
C LYS A 22 13.50 6.78 8.78
N MET A 23 13.90 6.90 7.51
CA MET A 23 15.27 6.61 7.11
C MET A 23 16.27 7.65 7.59
N LYS A 24 15.90 8.94 7.60
CA LYS A 24 16.72 10.04 8.11
C LYS A 24 17.02 9.91 9.60
N GLU A 25 16.07 9.45 10.38
CA GLU A 25 16.20 9.23 11.83
C GLU A 25 16.90 7.92 12.18
N SER A 26 17.00 7.00 11.24
CA SER A 26 17.60 5.68 11.46
C SER A 26 19.12 5.71 11.40
N GLU A 27 19.77 5.02 12.33
CA GLU A 27 21.22 4.81 12.29
C GLU A 27 21.68 3.88 11.17
N GLN A 28 20.77 3.12 10.55
CA GLN A 28 21.08 2.15 9.51
C GLN A 28 21.21 2.77 8.12
N TYR A 29 20.65 3.97 7.91
CA TYR A 29 20.57 4.60 6.60
C TYR A 29 21.34 5.92 6.52
N THR A 30 21.75 6.26 5.30
CA THR A 30 22.24 7.59 4.94
C THR A 30 21.54 8.02 3.65
N ILE A 31 20.79 9.12 3.69
CA ILE A 31 20.20 9.72 2.49
C ILE A 31 21.30 10.49 1.77
N VAL A 32 21.64 10.04 0.55
CA VAL A 32 22.75 10.62 -0.25
C VAL A 32 22.24 11.55 -1.35
N ALA A 33 20.97 11.39 -1.77
CA ALA A 33 20.36 12.25 -2.78
C ALA A 33 18.82 12.26 -2.63
N ALA A 34 18.18 13.34 -3.06
CA ALA A 34 16.76 13.43 -3.27
C ALA A 34 16.48 14.22 -4.55
N CYS A 35 15.68 13.63 -5.45
CA CYS A 35 15.37 14.19 -6.75
C CYS A 35 13.86 14.47 -6.89
N GLU A 36 13.49 15.65 -7.38
CA GLU A 36 12.13 15.98 -7.80
C GLU A 36 12.19 16.82 -9.07
N GLU A 37 11.66 16.28 -10.17
CA GLU A 37 11.72 16.89 -11.50
C GLU A 37 10.67 17.99 -11.73
N ASN A 38 9.63 18.04 -10.90
CA ASN A 38 8.63 19.11 -10.95
C ASN A 38 9.00 20.22 -9.98
N ALA A 39 9.26 21.42 -10.49
CA ALA A 39 9.75 22.56 -9.70
C ALA A 39 8.80 22.97 -8.56
N GLU A 40 7.47 22.90 -8.78
CA GLU A 40 6.46 23.21 -7.76
C GLU A 40 6.46 22.16 -6.65
N ALA A 41 6.50 20.88 -7.02
CA ALA A 41 6.59 19.77 -6.05
C ALA A 41 7.92 19.80 -5.28
N ALA A 42 9.03 20.17 -5.93
CA ALA A 42 10.33 20.35 -5.28
C ALA A 42 10.29 21.48 -4.24
N ALA A 43 9.69 22.62 -4.58
CA ALA A 43 9.51 23.73 -3.64
C ALA A 43 8.67 23.30 -2.43
N ALA A 44 7.53 22.64 -2.66
CA ALA A 44 6.67 22.15 -1.60
C ALA A 44 7.37 21.06 -0.74
N ALA A 45 8.18 20.19 -1.33
CA ALA A 45 8.97 19.20 -0.59
C ALA A 45 10.01 19.84 0.31
N LYS A 46 10.69 20.90 -0.17
CA LYS A 46 11.63 21.69 0.66
C LYS A 46 10.95 22.34 1.87
N GLU A 47 9.74 22.87 1.70
CA GLU A 47 8.95 23.42 2.82
C GLU A 47 8.63 22.35 3.88
N ARG A 48 8.49 21.08 3.48
CA ARG A 48 8.29 19.93 4.38
C ARG A 48 9.58 19.36 4.96
N GLY A 49 10.73 19.99 4.68
CA GLY A 49 12.02 19.60 5.24
C GLY A 49 12.78 18.52 4.47
N ILE A 50 12.41 18.30 3.21
CA ILE A 50 13.13 17.41 2.30
C ILE A 50 14.26 18.19 1.62
N ASP A 51 15.49 17.67 1.67
CA ASP A 51 16.65 18.27 1.04
C ASP A 51 16.76 17.81 -0.43
N ILE A 52 16.08 18.51 -1.35
CA ILE A 52 16.12 18.22 -2.78
C ILE A 52 17.47 18.67 -3.36
N THR A 53 18.24 17.69 -3.84
CA THR A 53 19.61 17.86 -4.36
C THR A 53 19.71 17.72 -5.88
N PHE A 54 18.70 17.12 -6.54
CA PHE A 54 18.62 16.92 -7.98
C PHE A 54 17.26 17.31 -8.53
N ASP A 55 17.22 17.79 -9.75
CA ASP A 55 16.01 18.09 -10.53
C ASP A 55 15.91 17.23 -11.82
N ASP A 56 16.87 16.32 -12.05
CA ASP A 56 16.85 15.31 -13.11
C ASP A 56 17.18 13.92 -12.54
N PHE A 57 16.29 12.98 -12.80
CA PHE A 57 16.43 11.60 -12.32
C PHE A 57 17.63 10.88 -12.95
N HIS A 58 17.86 11.09 -14.25
CA HIS A 58 18.93 10.38 -14.95
C HIS A 58 20.30 10.92 -14.50
N GLU A 59 20.39 12.21 -14.24
CA GLU A 59 21.60 12.81 -13.67
C GLU A 59 21.89 12.24 -12.28
N MET A 60 20.89 12.17 -11.41
CA MET A 60 21.03 11.54 -10.09
C MET A 60 21.49 10.09 -10.19
N MET A 61 20.89 9.28 -11.10
CA MET A 61 21.26 7.87 -11.30
C MET A 61 22.69 7.70 -11.79
N GLN A 62 23.25 8.67 -12.52
CA GLN A 62 24.62 8.61 -13.04
C GLN A 62 25.67 9.14 -12.07
N GLN A 63 25.32 10.16 -11.27
CA GLN A 63 26.29 10.86 -10.42
C GLN A 63 26.33 10.34 -8.99
N CYS A 64 25.25 9.70 -8.49
CA CYS A 64 25.20 9.26 -7.11
C CYS A 64 25.50 7.76 -6.96
N ASP A 65 26.34 7.45 -5.97
CA ASP A 65 26.51 6.10 -5.48
C ASP A 65 25.56 5.82 -4.33
N PHE A 66 24.61 4.87 -4.53
CA PHE A 66 23.62 4.47 -3.54
C PHE A 66 23.27 2.98 -3.68
N ASP A 67 22.69 2.39 -2.66
CA ASP A 67 22.31 0.99 -2.60
C ASP A 67 20.81 0.80 -2.90
N VAL A 68 19.99 1.76 -2.50
CA VAL A 68 18.52 1.70 -2.55
C VAL A 68 17.96 2.94 -3.22
N LEU A 69 17.04 2.76 -4.18
CA LEU A 69 16.17 3.82 -4.68
C LEU A 69 14.82 3.79 -3.95
N ALA A 70 14.48 4.86 -3.23
CA ALA A 70 13.16 5.08 -2.65
C ALA A 70 12.30 5.92 -3.61
N ILE A 71 11.09 5.43 -3.96
CA ILE A 71 10.27 5.98 -5.03
C ILE A 71 8.92 6.46 -4.49
N GLY A 72 8.62 7.76 -4.64
CA GLY A 72 7.40 8.37 -4.16
C GLY A 72 6.55 9.11 -5.19
N ASP A 73 6.98 9.23 -6.40
CA ASP A 73 6.36 9.99 -7.51
C ASP A 73 4.86 9.67 -7.75
N TYR A 74 4.21 10.29 -8.75
CA TYR A 74 2.88 9.86 -9.17
C TYR A 74 2.91 8.38 -9.63
N PHE A 75 1.80 7.67 -9.45
CA PHE A 75 1.79 6.20 -9.52
C PHE A 75 2.25 5.65 -10.87
N GLY A 76 1.84 6.29 -11.97
CA GLY A 76 2.10 5.81 -13.33
C GLY A 76 3.57 5.80 -13.77
N ILE A 77 4.49 6.50 -13.06
CA ILE A 77 5.92 6.48 -13.42
C ILE A 77 6.74 5.55 -12.51
N ARG A 78 6.17 5.09 -11.39
CA ARG A 78 6.92 4.33 -10.38
C ARG A 78 7.50 3.04 -10.94
N GLY A 79 6.72 2.32 -11.76
CA GLY A 79 7.19 1.09 -12.40
C GLY A 79 8.43 1.31 -13.26
N ALA A 80 8.44 2.34 -14.09
CA ALA A 80 9.61 2.69 -14.91
C ALA A 80 10.83 3.08 -14.07
N ARG A 81 10.63 3.84 -12.97
CA ARG A 81 11.71 4.19 -12.02
C ARG A 81 12.27 2.95 -11.33
N ALA A 82 11.41 2.03 -10.89
CA ALA A 82 11.81 0.77 -10.27
C ALA A 82 12.62 -0.11 -11.24
N ILE A 83 12.18 -0.24 -12.48
CA ILE A 83 12.89 -0.98 -13.53
C ILE A 83 14.28 -0.35 -13.77
N SER A 84 14.37 0.98 -13.89
CA SER A 84 15.64 1.68 -14.09
C SER A 84 16.64 1.41 -12.96
N ALA A 85 16.19 1.45 -11.71
CA ALA A 85 17.02 1.15 -10.54
C ALA A 85 17.49 -0.31 -10.52
N LEU A 86 16.57 -1.26 -10.77
CA LEU A 86 16.90 -2.69 -10.80
C LEU A 86 17.87 -3.03 -11.94
N VAL A 87 17.74 -2.39 -13.12
CA VAL A 87 18.72 -2.49 -14.22
C VAL A 87 20.08 -1.97 -13.80
N ALA A 88 20.13 -0.92 -13.00
CA ALA A 88 21.38 -0.38 -12.44
C ALA A 88 21.95 -1.20 -11.25
N GLY A 89 21.31 -2.32 -10.87
CA GLY A 89 21.75 -3.17 -9.77
C GLY A 89 21.43 -2.60 -8.38
N LYS A 90 20.41 -1.74 -8.27
CA LYS A 90 20.00 -1.11 -7.03
C LYS A 90 18.73 -1.77 -6.48
N HIS A 91 18.65 -1.94 -5.15
CA HIS A 91 17.41 -2.31 -4.48
C HIS A 91 16.36 -1.19 -4.60
N VAL A 92 15.10 -1.52 -4.46
CA VAL A 92 13.99 -0.55 -4.60
C VAL A 92 13.06 -0.63 -3.41
N ILE A 93 12.64 0.52 -2.89
CA ILE A 93 11.48 0.62 -2.02
C ILE A 93 10.55 1.72 -2.54
N ALA A 94 9.29 1.40 -2.80
CA ALA A 94 8.33 2.35 -3.34
C ALA A 94 7.20 2.64 -2.36
N ASP A 95 6.67 3.85 -2.43
CA ASP A 95 5.34 4.10 -1.92
C ASP A 95 4.32 3.29 -2.75
N LYS A 96 3.19 2.93 -2.15
CA LYS A 96 2.13 2.18 -2.84
C LYS A 96 1.35 3.06 -3.84
N PRO A 97 0.89 2.50 -4.93
CA PRO A 97 1.23 1.20 -5.49
C PRO A 97 2.63 1.17 -6.08
N LEU A 98 3.24 -0.01 -6.13
CA LEU A 98 4.58 -0.22 -6.70
C LEU A 98 4.66 0.17 -8.17
N CYS A 99 3.63 -0.16 -8.94
CA CYS A 99 3.49 0.13 -10.36
C CYS A 99 2.01 0.12 -10.78
N THR A 100 1.71 0.49 -12.02
CA THR A 100 0.33 0.59 -12.53
C THR A 100 -0.01 -0.39 -13.64
N SER A 101 0.92 -1.26 -14.02
CA SER A 101 0.66 -2.26 -15.06
C SER A 101 1.27 -3.62 -14.75
N LEU A 102 0.59 -4.70 -15.25
CA LEU A 102 1.10 -6.07 -15.15
C LEU A 102 2.39 -6.27 -15.96
N ALA A 103 2.62 -5.46 -17.00
CA ALA A 103 3.86 -5.52 -17.78
C ALA A 103 5.06 -5.03 -16.96
N GLU A 104 4.93 -3.87 -16.31
CA GLU A 104 5.95 -3.35 -15.41
C GLU A 104 6.22 -4.31 -14.26
N LEU A 105 5.16 -4.85 -13.64
CA LEU A 105 5.31 -5.77 -12.51
C LEU A 105 6.07 -7.05 -12.90
N ARG A 106 5.81 -7.61 -14.10
CA ARG A 106 6.57 -8.76 -14.61
C ARG A 106 8.05 -8.44 -14.79
N GLU A 107 8.36 -7.28 -15.36
CA GLU A 107 9.75 -6.84 -15.55
C GLU A 107 10.46 -6.59 -14.20
N ILE A 108 9.80 -5.91 -13.27
CA ILE A 108 10.32 -5.69 -11.91
C ILE A 108 10.63 -7.03 -11.25
N ARG A 109 9.69 -7.99 -11.29
CA ARG A 109 9.88 -9.34 -10.72
C ARG A 109 11.07 -10.06 -11.38
N HIS A 110 11.13 -10.06 -12.71
CA HIS A 110 12.22 -10.68 -13.45
C HIS A 110 13.58 -10.12 -13.08
N LEU A 111 13.73 -8.80 -13.07
CA LEU A 111 14.99 -8.12 -12.72
C LEU A 111 15.37 -8.35 -11.25
N ALA A 112 14.42 -8.26 -10.33
CA ALA A 112 14.67 -8.51 -8.90
C ALA A 112 15.20 -9.93 -8.67
N GLN A 113 14.54 -10.94 -9.27
CA GLN A 113 14.93 -12.35 -9.15
C GLN A 113 16.27 -12.64 -9.81
N THR A 114 16.48 -12.22 -11.06
CA THR A 114 17.70 -12.55 -11.82
C THR A 114 18.94 -11.84 -11.30
N ARG A 115 18.77 -10.71 -10.63
CA ARG A 115 19.85 -9.90 -10.06
C ARG A 115 20.00 -10.03 -8.54
N ASN A 116 19.16 -10.86 -7.91
CA ASN A 116 19.09 -11.03 -6.44
C ASN A 116 18.90 -9.68 -5.71
N LEU A 117 18.01 -8.82 -6.25
CA LEU A 117 17.66 -7.54 -5.66
C LEU A 117 16.33 -7.63 -4.93
N LYS A 118 16.15 -6.80 -3.91
CA LYS A 118 14.93 -6.76 -3.11
C LYS A 118 14.07 -5.56 -3.47
N VAL A 119 12.76 -5.76 -3.39
CA VAL A 119 11.75 -4.74 -3.69
C VAL A 119 10.83 -4.59 -2.49
N GLY A 120 10.85 -3.40 -1.88
CA GLY A 120 9.97 -3.00 -0.80
C GLY A 120 8.78 -2.18 -1.33
N CYS A 121 7.69 -2.18 -0.57
CA CYS A 121 6.55 -1.29 -0.79
C CYS A 121 5.96 -0.84 0.55
N MET A 122 5.54 0.43 0.62
CA MET A 122 4.94 1.01 1.83
C MET A 122 3.51 0.48 2.04
N LEU A 123 3.38 -0.80 2.38
CA LEU A 123 2.12 -1.43 2.78
C LEU A 123 1.99 -1.30 4.30
N ASP A 124 1.58 -0.14 4.75
CA ASP A 124 1.65 0.33 6.13
C ASP A 124 0.46 -0.10 7.01
N MET A 125 -0.60 -0.71 6.44
CA MET A 125 -1.72 -1.24 7.23
C MET A 125 -1.28 -2.28 8.27
N ARG A 126 -0.20 -3.00 8.01
CA ARG A 126 0.41 -3.94 8.96
C ARG A 126 1.04 -3.28 10.19
N LEU A 127 1.20 -1.95 10.17
CA LEU A 127 1.61 -1.14 11.33
C LEU A 127 0.42 -0.64 12.15
N ASN A 128 -0.80 -0.74 11.64
CA ASN A 128 -1.98 -0.29 12.36
C ASN A 128 -2.28 -1.19 13.55
N ALA A 129 -2.44 -0.58 14.73
CA ALA A 129 -2.62 -1.27 15.99
C ALA A 129 -3.89 -2.13 16.04
N ASN A 130 -4.98 -1.75 15.32
CA ASN A 130 -6.21 -2.53 15.25
C ASN A 130 -6.08 -3.74 14.32
N VAL A 131 -5.33 -3.60 13.22
CA VAL A 131 -4.99 -4.73 12.33
C VAL A 131 -4.19 -5.78 13.11
N ASN A 132 -3.26 -5.35 13.96
CA ASN A 132 -2.45 -6.24 14.79
C ASN A 132 -3.27 -6.90 15.90
N ALA A 133 -4.18 -6.16 16.55
CA ALA A 133 -5.14 -6.73 17.50
C ALA A 133 -6.06 -7.77 16.85
N ALA A 134 -6.57 -7.48 15.65
CA ALA A 134 -7.38 -8.41 14.87
C ALA A 134 -6.60 -9.69 14.52
N LYS A 135 -5.34 -9.55 14.07
CA LYS A 135 -4.45 -10.71 13.83
C LYS A 135 -4.28 -11.55 15.09
N ALA A 136 -4.02 -10.95 16.23
CA ALA A 136 -3.85 -11.67 17.50
C ALA A 136 -5.12 -12.46 17.89
N VAL A 137 -6.32 -11.90 17.68
CA VAL A 137 -7.59 -12.61 17.89
C VAL A 137 -7.72 -13.81 16.95
N ILE A 138 -7.38 -13.65 15.67
CA ILE A 138 -7.42 -14.72 14.67
C ILE A 138 -6.43 -15.83 15.04
N ASP A 139 -5.17 -15.46 15.30
CA ASP A 139 -4.10 -16.40 15.67
C ASP A 139 -4.41 -17.18 16.97
N SER A 140 -5.16 -16.58 17.91
CA SER A 140 -5.61 -17.26 19.12
C SER A 140 -6.65 -18.36 18.89
N GLY A 141 -7.22 -18.44 17.67
CA GLY A 141 -8.26 -19.40 17.30
C GLY A 141 -9.65 -19.10 17.89
N ARG A 142 -9.85 -17.98 18.57
CA ARG A 142 -11.12 -17.61 19.23
C ARG A 142 -12.28 -17.48 18.25
N LEU A 143 -12.03 -16.95 17.04
CA LEU A 143 -13.02 -16.87 15.98
C LEU A 143 -13.33 -18.23 15.33
N GLY A 144 -12.47 -19.23 15.54
CA GLY A 144 -12.52 -20.47 14.78
C GLY A 144 -12.14 -20.24 13.31
N GLU A 145 -12.62 -21.14 12.44
CA GLU A 145 -12.41 -21.02 10.99
C GLU A 145 -13.05 -19.73 10.44
N ILE A 146 -12.29 -18.95 9.67
CA ILE A 146 -12.79 -17.73 9.05
C ILE A 146 -13.54 -18.06 7.76
N HIS A 147 -14.79 -17.60 7.64
CA HIS A 147 -15.69 -17.94 6.53
C HIS A 147 -15.90 -16.80 5.54
N ALA A 148 -15.92 -15.54 6.01
CA ALA A 148 -16.09 -14.38 5.15
C ALA A 148 -15.40 -13.14 5.73
N ILE A 149 -14.95 -12.26 4.83
CA ILE A 149 -14.36 -10.97 5.20
C ILE A 149 -14.93 -9.88 4.28
N SER A 150 -15.36 -8.77 4.85
CA SER A 150 -15.62 -7.56 4.10
C SER A 150 -14.75 -6.42 4.58
N PHE A 151 -14.22 -5.61 3.65
CA PHE A 151 -13.54 -4.39 4.02
C PHE A 151 -13.99 -3.20 3.18
N GLY A 152 -13.93 -2.03 3.79
CA GLY A 152 -14.20 -0.75 3.15
C GLY A 152 -13.01 0.19 3.31
N GLY A 153 -12.78 1.04 2.29
CA GLY A 153 -11.72 2.05 2.29
C GLY A 153 -12.22 3.33 1.64
N GLN A 154 -13.01 4.12 2.38
CA GLN A 154 -13.56 5.36 1.84
C GLN A 154 -12.67 6.53 2.20
N HIS A 155 -12.10 7.17 1.17
CA HIS A 155 -11.29 8.38 1.26
C HIS A 155 -12.11 9.61 0.86
N PRO A 156 -11.78 10.82 1.31
CA PRO A 156 -12.36 12.03 0.73
C PRO A 156 -11.79 12.27 -0.67
N LEU A 157 -12.63 12.79 -1.58
CA LEU A 157 -12.17 13.11 -2.93
C LEU A 157 -11.17 14.26 -2.94
N SER A 158 -11.38 15.25 -2.09
CA SER A 158 -10.53 16.45 -1.96
C SER A 158 -10.29 17.15 -3.30
N TYR A 159 -11.35 17.21 -4.14
CA TYR A 159 -11.27 17.85 -5.46
C TYR A 159 -10.90 19.34 -5.33
N GLY A 160 -9.91 19.77 -6.11
CA GLY A 160 -9.37 21.14 -6.04
C GLY A 160 -8.24 21.33 -5.00
N THR A 161 -8.04 20.36 -4.09
CA THR A 161 -6.90 20.35 -3.15
C THR A 161 -6.02 19.12 -3.31
N ARG A 162 -6.57 18.01 -3.84
CA ARG A 162 -5.80 16.84 -4.24
C ARG A 162 -4.90 17.19 -5.43
N PRO A 163 -3.66 16.70 -5.50
CA PRO A 163 -2.76 16.99 -6.62
C PRO A 163 -3.41 16.66 -7.98
N ASN A 164 -3.27 17.55 -8.96
CA ASN A 164 -3.93 17.44 -10.26
C ASN A 164 -3.59 16.15 -11.01
N TRP A 165 -2.40 15.59 -10.79
CA TRP A 165 -1.97 14.36 -11.45
C TRP A 165 -2.89 13.15 -11.17
N TYR A 166 -3.64 13.14 -10.06
CA TYR A 166 -4.65 12.11 -9.79
C TYR A 166 -5.71 12.03 -10.91
N PHE A 167 -6.02 13.16 -11.51
CA PHE A 167 -7.06 13.30 -12.53
C PHE A 167 -6.50 13.27 -13.96
N GLU A 168 -5.20 13.06 -14.12
CA GLU A 168 -4.54 13.00 -15.42
C GLU A 168 -4.41 11.55 -15.90
N GLN A 169 -4.64 11.38 -17.21
CA GLN A 169 -4.58 10.05 -17.82
C GLN A 169 -3.20 9.40 -17.62
N GLY A 170 -3.21 8.13 -17.21
CA GLY A 170 -2.00 7.33 -17.02
C GLY A 170 -1.21 7.62 -15.75
N LYS A 171 -1.64 8.58 -14.91
CA LYS A 171 -0.87 8.93 -13.71
C LYS A 171 -1.35 8.24 -12.43
N GLN A 172 -2.67 8.05 -12.24
CA GLN A 172 -3.23 7.47 -11.00
C GLN A 172 -3.25 5.93 -11.00
N GLY A 173 -3.54 5.28 -12.14
CA GLY A 173 -3.42 3.83 -12.27
C GLY A 173 -4.57 3.00 -11.72
N GLY A 174 -5.67 3.62 -11.32
CA GLY A 174 -6.92 2.95 -10.91
C GLY A 174 -7.15 2.88 -9.41
N THR A 175 -8.43 3.00 -9.04
CA THR A 175 -8.87 3.09 -7.63
C THR A 175 -8.66 1.79 -6.86
N ILE A 176 -8.77 0.63 -7.51
CA ILE A 176 -8.43 -0.66 -6.90
C ILE A 176 -6.94 -0.68 -6.55
N ASN A 177 -6.10 -0.30 -7.49
CA ASN A 177 -4.65 -0.30 -7.31
C ASN A 177 -4.17 0.72 -6.27
N ASP A 178 -4.84 1.88 -6.16
CA ASP A 178 -4.53 2.91 -5.16
C ASP A 178 -5.01 2.53 -3.75
N ILE A 179 -6.27 2.06 -3.62
CA ILE A 179 -6.91 1.91 -2.31
C ILE A 179 -6.97 0.43 -1.90
N ALA A 180 -7.53 -0.45 -2.74
CA ALA A 180 -7.81 -1.82 -2.32
C ALA A 180 -6.55 -2.63 -1.97
N ILE A 181 -5.38 -2.26 -2.50
CA ILE A 181 -4.11 -2.95 -2.23
C ILE A 181 -3.82 -3.07 -0.73
N HIS A 182 -4.15 -2.05 0.07
CA HIS A 182 -3.97 -2.09 1.51
C HIS A 182 -4.84 -3.15 2.19
N GLY A 183 -6.11 -3.29 1.75
CA GLY A 183 -7.01 -4.28 2.31
C GLY A 183 -6.64 -5.71 1.89
N LEU A 184 -6.18 -5.91 0.64
CA LEU A 184 -5.71 -7.20 0.18
C LEU A 184 -4.49 -7.67 1.01
N ASP A 185 -3.50 -6.80 1.18
CA ASP A 185 -2.32 -7.06 2.00
C ASP A 185 -2.69 -7.34 3.47
N ALA A 186 -3.54 -6.51 4.06
CA ALA A 186 -3.97 -6.66 5.46
C ALA A 186 -4.72 -7.97 5.70
N ILE A 187 -5.55 -8.44 4.75
CA ILE A 187 -6.28 -9.71 4.86
C ILE A 187 -5.31 -10.89 4.85
N GLU A 188 -4.36 -10.94 3.92
CA GLU A 188 -3.34 -12.01 3.90
C GLU A 188 -2.49 -11.96 5.18
N TYR A 189 -2.16 -10.77 5.67
CA TYR A 189 -1.40 -10.60 6.92
C TYR A 189 -2.16 -11.07 8.15
N MET A 190 -3.43 -10.68 8.31
CA MET A 190 -4.24 -11.03 9.47
C MET A 190 -4.58 -12.52 9.52
N THR A 191 -4.90 -13.10 8.36
CA THR A 191 -5.41 -14.47 8.28
C THR A 191 -4.34 -15.55 8.11
N GLY A 192 -3.15 -15.17 7.59
CA GLY A 192 -2.12 -16.11 7.15
C GLY A 192 -2.50 -16.92 5.91
N HIS A 193 -3.65 -16.60 5.27
CA HIS A 193 -4.17 -17.28 4.08
C HIS A 193 -3.93 -16.47 2.82
N ALA A 194 -3.52 -17.12 1.73
CA ALA A 194 -3.26 -16.47 0.46
C ALA A 194 -4.55 -16.26 -0.35
N ILE A 195 -4.65 -15.13 -1.06
CA ILE A 195 -5.70 -14.89 -2.06
C ILE A 195 -5.41 -15.79 -3.28
N THR A 196 -6.34 -16.69 -3.62
CA THR A 196 -6.16 -17.67 -4.69
C THR A 196 -7.13 -17.50 -5.85
N GLU A 197 -8.29 -16.87 -5.63
CA GLU A 197 -9.32 -16.68 -6.64
C GLU A 197 -9.74 -15.22 -6.71
N LEU A 198 -9.78 -14.65 -7.91
CA LEU A 198 -10.31 -13.31 -8.18
C LEU A 198 -11.62 -13.46 -8.93
N THR A 199 -12.75 -13.22 -8.26
CA THR A 199 -14.08 -13.56 -8.77
C THR A 199 -14.70 -12.46 -9.61
N ALA A 200 -14.69 -11.22 -9.12
CA ALA A 200 -15.30 -10.08 -9.81
C ALA A 200 -14.68 -8.74 -9.36
N ALA A 201 -14.66 -7.77 -10.25
CA ALA A 201 -14.36 -6.39 -9.92
C ALA A 201 -15.04 -5.42 -10.88
N ARG A 202 -15.39 -4.24 -10.40
CA ARG A 202 -15.89 -3.11 -11.19
C ARG A 202 -15.39 -1.79 -10.64
N THR A 203 -15.28 -0.79 -11.54
CA THR A 203 -15.05 0.60 -11.20
C THR A 203 -16.09 1.48 -11.86
N TRP A 204 -16.37 2.63 -11.27
CA TRP A 204 -17.26 3.65 -11.85
C TRP A 204 -16.90 5.04 -11.35
N ASN A 205 -17.45 6.06 -12.01
CA ASN A 205 -17.32 7.44 -11.59
C ASN A 205 -18.70 7.98 -11.19
N ALA A 206 -18.92 8.25 -9.90
CA ALA A 206 -20.14 8.85 -9.38
C ALA A 206 -20.08 10.39 -9.40
N PHE A 207 -18.86 10.96 -9.31
CA PHE A 207 -18.63 12.41 -9.38
C PHE A 207 -18.26 12.89 -10.79
N ALA A 208 -18.73 12.20 -11.83
CA ALA A 208 -18.39 12.45 -13.24
C ALA A 208 -18.65 13.88 -13.72
N THR A 209 -19.49 14.66 -13.01
CA THR A 209 -19.79 16.05 -13.37
C THR A 209 -18.61 17.00 -13.21
N PHE A 210 -17.59 16.63 -12.45
CA PHE A 210 -16.42 17.48 -12.23
C PHE A 210 -15.07 16.72 -12.26
N ALA A 211 -15.08 15.40 -12.09
CA ALA A 211 -13.86 14.59 -12.23
C ALA A 211 -13.72 14.11 -13.69
N PRO A 212 -12.51 14.12 -14.28
CA PRO A 212 -12.30 13.60 -15.62
C PRO A 212 -12.73 12.13 -15.75
N VAL A 213 -13.24 11.74 -16.93
CA VAL A 213 -13.73 10.37 -17.21
C VAL A 213 -12.66 9.30 -16.96
N VAL A 214 -11.39 9.65 -17.05
CA VAL A 214 -10.26 8.75 -16.81
C VAL A 214 -10.09 8.38 -15.33
N PHE A 215 -10.62 9.20 -14.41
CA PHE A 215 -10.58 8.96 -12.97
C PHE A 215 -11.85 8.23 -12.54
N GLN A 216 -11.70 7.03 -12.01
CA GLN A 216 -12.81 6.28 -11.41
C GLN A 216 -12.76 6.50 -9.89
N ASP A 217 -13.82 7.03 -9.31
CA ASP A 217 -13.86 7.42 -7.89
C ASP A 217 -14.39 6.33 -6.96
N ALA A 218 -14.77 5.18 -7.52
CA ALA A 218 -15.26 4.04 -6.76
C ALA A 218 -14.90 2.70 -7.40
N ALA A 219 -14.75 1.69 -6.55
CA ALA A 219 -14.49 0.32 -6.95
C ALA A 219 -15.07 -0.69 -5.94
N GLN A 220 -15.54 -1.80 -6.47
CA GLN A 220 -15.96 -2.97 -5.71
C GLN A 220 -15.34 -4.23 -6.29
N GLY A 221 -15.08 -5.23 -5.45
CA GLY A 221 -14.59 -6.51 -5.91
C GLY A 221 -14.81 -7.65 -4.94
N MET A 222 -14.66 -8.87 -5.46
CA MET A 222 -14.81 -10.12 -4.74
C MET A 222 -13.65 -11.06 -5.07
N PHE A 223 -13.17 -11.78 -4.06
CA PHE A 223 -12.11 -12.77 -4.19
C PHE A 223 -12.25 -13.85 -3.11
N ALA A 224 -11.49 -14.92 -3.18
CA ALA A 224 -11.45 -15.94 -2.16
C ALA A 224 -10.01 -16.29 -1.75
N LEU A 225 -9.89 -16.73 -0.48
CA LEU A 225 -8.64 -17.22 0.09
C LEU A 225 -8.48 -18.73 -0.18
N ASP A 226 -7.31 -19.27 0.09
CA ASP A 226 -6.97 -20.69 -0.11
C ASP A 226 -7.83 -21.64 0.76
N ASN A 227 -8.30 -21.17 1.92
CA ASN A 227 -9.24 -21.89 2.79
C ASN A 227 -10.72 -21.76 2.36
N LYS A 228 -11.01 -21.18 1.18
CA LYS A 228 -12.35 -20.88 0.64
C LYS A 228 -13.10 -19.75 1.35
N CYS A 229 -12.46 -18.99 2.23
CA CYS A 229 -13.06 -17.79 2.79
C CYS A 229 -13.39 -16.79 1.68
N GLY A 230 -14.65 -16.38 1.59
CA GLY A 230 -15.11 -15.37 0.64
C GLY A 230 -14.80 -13.96 1.13
N CYS A 231 -14.23 -13.13 0.27
CA CYS A 231 -13.85 -11.75 0.59
C CYS A 231 -14.50 -10.76 -0.37
N MET A 232 -14.93 -9.61 0.15
CA MET A 232 -15.41 -8.50 -0.67
C MET A 232 -14.81 -7.18 -0.20
N PHE A 233 -14.67 -6.26 -1.16
CA PHE A 233 -14.29 -4.88 -0.85
C PHE A 233 -15.19 -3.85 -1.51
N ASP A 234 -15.29 -2.69 -0.83
CA ASP A 234 -15.91 -1.46 -1.30
C ASP A 234 -14.97 -0.30 -0.97
N VAL A 235 -14.33 0.26 -2.00
CA VAL A 235 -13.35 1.34 -1.84
C VAL A 235 -13.73 2.52 -2.74
N SER A 236 -13.59 3.73 -2.22
CA SER A 236 -14.03 4.91 -2.96
C SER A 236 -13.43 6.20 -2.43
N TYR A 237 -13.68 7.29 -3.18
CA TYR A 237 -13.42 8.65 -2.75
C TYR A 237 -14.71 9.36 -2.29
N PHE A 238 -15.64 8.62 -1.64
CA PHE A 238 -16.96 9.10 -1.22
C PHE A 238 -17.04 9.57 0.22
N ALA A 239 -15.96 9.48 0.98
CA ALA A 239 -15.97 9.94 2.36
C ALA A 239 -16.29 11.44 2.43
N PRO A 240 -17.12 11.88 3.40
CA PRO A 240 -17.42 13.28 3.59
C PRO A 240 -16.16 14.07 3.96
N GLU A 241 -16.06 15.29 3.43
CA GLU A 241 -14.94 16.19 3.66
C GLU A 241 -15.26 17.23 4.74
N LYS A 242 -14.22 17.76 5.40
CA LYS A 242 -14.32 18.88 6.36
C LYS A 242 -15.32 18.62 7.49
N THR A 243 -15.37 17.39 7.97
CA THR A 243 -16.24 17.00 9.08
C THR A 243 -15.64 17.37 10.43
N GLY A 244 -16.49 17.66 11.42
CA GLY A 244 -16.08 17.83 12.81
C GLY A 244 -15.95 16.51 13.59
N PHE A 245 -16.02 15.35 12.91
CA PHE A 245 -15.90 14.03 13.50
C PHE A 245 -14.85 13.19 12.75
N ALA A 246 -14.28 12.19 13.43
CA ALA A 246 -13.42 11.20 12.80
C ALA A 246 -14.21 10.35 11.81
N ASN A 247 -13.65 10.09 10.62
CA ASN A 247 -14.31 9.29 9.60
C ASN A 247 -14.32 7.80 9.99
N PRO A 248 -15.48 7.19 10.37
CA PRO A 248 -15.54 5.79 10.78
C PRO A 248 -15.52 4.82 9.59
N PHE A 249 -15.53 5.33 8.36
CA PHE A 249 -15.55 4.52 7.13
C PHE A 249 -14.15 4.34 6.52
N TYR A 250 -13.14 4.98 7.08
CA TYR A 250 -11.76 4.85 6.67
C TYR A 250 -11.18 3.54 7.18
N TRP A 251 -10.97 2.57 6.27
CA TRP A 251 -10.47 1.22 6.55
C TRP A 251 -11.29 0.47 7.62
N ARG A 252 -12.51 0.07 7.26
CA ARG A 252 -13.37 -0.74 8.10
C ARG A 252 -13.30 -2.20 7.67
N PHE A 253 -13.19 -3.11 8.65
CA PHE A 253 -13.18 -4.55 8.46
C PHE A 253 -14.26 -5.23 9.29
N THR A 254 -14.91 -6.23 8.71
CA THR A 254 -15.78 -7.17 9.41
C THR A 254 -15.36 -8.58 9.01
N ILE A 255 -14.98 -9.40 9.99
CA ILE A 255 -14.43 -10.75 9.82
C ILE A 255 -15.36 -11.74 10.49
N TRP A 256 -15.92 -12.63 9.71
CA TRP A 256 -16.89 -13.64 10.13
C TRP A 256 -16.20 -15.00 10.32
N GLY A 257 -16.14 -15.49 11.54
CA GLY A 257 -15.63 -16.81 11.88
C GLY A 257 -16.75 -17.75 12.36
N ARG A 258 -16.41 -19.03 12.50
CA ARG A 258 -17.33 -20.06 13.00
C ARG A 258 -17.93 -19.71 14.37
N ASN A 259 -17.13 -19.12 15.26
CA ASN A 259 -17.48 -18.88 16.65
C ASN A 259 -17.94 -17.44 16.92
N GLY A 260 -17.88 -16.53 15.94
CA GLY A 260 -18.23 -15.14 16.16
C GLY A 260 -17.79 -14.19 15.04
N VAL A 261 -17.86 -12.91 15.36
CA VAL A 261 -17.52 -11.81 14.43
C VAL A 261 -16.52 -10.88 15.08
N LEU A 262 -15.54 -10.44 14.32
CA LEU A 262 -14.61 -9.38 14.71
C LEU A 262 -14.83 -8.15 13.83
N GLU A 263 -14.94 -6.97 14.42
CA GLU A 263 -15.17 -5.73 13.70
C GLU A 263 -14.25 -4.63 14.21
N PHE A 264 -13.70 -3.83 13.30
CA PHE A 264 -12.91 -2.64 13.61
C PHE A 264 -12.86 -1.67 12.42
N ASN A 265 -12.50 -0.43 12.69
CA ASN A 265 -12.00 0.52 11.69
C ASN A 265 -10.62 1.06 12.11
N TYR A 266 -9.97 1.76 11.19
CA TYR A 266 -8.60 2.26 11.36
C TYR A 266 -8.45 3.24 12.54
N ALA A 267 -9.50 4.02 12.83
CA ALA A 267 -9.47 5.10 13.83
C ALA A 267 -10.01 4.68 15.21
N ASP A 268 -10.55 3.46 15.35
CA ASP A 268 -11.05 2.97 16.63
C ASP A 268 -9.91 2.75 17.63
N ALA A 269 -10.26 2.73 18.91
CA ALA A 269 -9.31 2.45 20.00
C ALA A 269 -9.03 0.93 20.18
N GLY A 270 -9.49 0.08 19.27
CA GLY A 270 -9.37 -1.37 19.31
C GLY A 270 -10.39 -2.06 18.41
N CYS A 271 -10.60 -3.36 18.63
CA CYS A 271 -11.57 -4.16 17.90
C CYS A 271 -12.74 -4.58 18.80
N LYS A 272 -13.90 -4.87 18.20
CA LYS A 272 -15.06 -5.46 18.86
C LYS A 272 -15.19 -6.92 18.48
N LEU A 273 -15.21 -7.80 19.49
CA LEU A 273 -15.34 -9.23 19.31
C LEU A 273 -16.70 -9.71 19.85
N TYR A 274 -17.49 -10.29 18.96
CA TYR A 274 -18.83 -10.83 19.20
C TYR A 274 -18.76 -12.35 19.16
N LEU A 275 -18.71 -13.02 20.30
CA LEU A 275 -18.63 -14.49 20.36
C LEU A 275 -20.00 -15.13 20.56
N ALA A 276 -20.22 -16.26 19.92
CA ALA A 276 -21.42 -17.08 20.14
C ALA A 276 -21.50 -17.52 21.61
N GLY A 277 -22.67 -17.32 22.23
CA GLY A 277 -22.91 -17.67 23.63
C GLY A 277 -22.36 -16.68 24.66
N ALA A 278 -21.68 -15.59 24.24
CA ALA A 278 -21.26 -14.53 25.15
C ALA A 278 -22.45 -13.64 25.54
N GLU A 279 -22.45 -13.14 26.77
CA GLU A 279 -23.48 -12.22 27.29
C GLU A 279 -23.24 -10.76 26.89
N ALA A 280 -22.00 -10.40 26.49
CA ALA A 280 -21.62 -9.07 26.11
C ALA A 280 -20.57 -9.07 24.99
N VAL A 281 -20.50 -7.95 24.28
CA VAL A 281 -19.42 -7.67 23.30
C VAL A 281 -18.12 -7.47 24.08
N GLU A 282 -17.04 -8.05 23.59
CA GLU A 282 -15.71 -7.85 24.14
C GLU A 282 -14.97 -6.78 23.37
N ASP A 283 -14.45 -5.77 24.07
CA ASP A 283 -13.55 -4.78 23.51
C ASP A 283 -12.11 -5.30 23.59
N ILE A 284 -11.50 -5.49 22.44
CA ILE A 284 -10.09 -5.91 22.30
C ILE A 284 -9.24 -4.66 22.13
N PRO A 285 -8.30 -4.41 23.02
CA PRO A 285 -7.44 -3.23 22.91
C PRO A 285 -6.53 -3.32 21.67
N ALA A 286 -6.19 -2.16 21.11
CA ALA A 286 -5.22 -2.02 20.04
C ALA A 286 -3.85 -2.60 20.43
N SER A 287 -3.09 -3.15 19.49
CA SER A 287 -1.76 -3.75 19.70
C SER A 287 -0.70 -3.10 18.84
N GLU A 288 0.38 -2.62 19.44
CA GLU A 288 1.52 -2.02 18.74
C GLU A 288 2.47 -3.06 18.12
N GLU A 289 2.26 -4.36 18.38
CA GLU A 289 3.06 -5.45 17.83
C GLU A 289 2.69 -5.72 16.37
N GLY A 290 3.39 -5.06 15.44
CA GLY A 290 3.08 -5.13 14.01
C GLY A 290 4.28 -5.47 13.13
N SER A 291 4.00 -5.72 11.86
CA SER A 291 4.98 -6.07 10.83
C SER A 291 5.43 -4.83 10.08
N ASP A 292 6.63 -4.32 10.36
CA ASP A 292 7.19 -3.14 9.74
C ASP A 292 7.79 -3.47 8.36
N TYR A 293 7.19 -2.93 7.30
CA TYR A 293 7.64 -3.13 5.92
C TYR A 293 9.10 -2.70 5.70
N LEU A 294 9.57 -1.64 6.39
CA LEU A 294 10.94 -1.17 6.26
C LEU A 294 11.93 -2.12 6.94
N LYS A 295 11.60 -2.64 8.12
CA LYS A 295 12.42 -3.65 8.80
C LYS A 295 12.55 -4.93 7.98
N ILE A 296 11.44 -5.42 7.41
CA ILE A 296 11.44 -6.60 6.54
C ILE A 296 12.34 -6.35 5.33
N PHE A 297 12.14 -5.25 4.61
CA PHE A 297 12.94 -4.89 3.45
C PHE A 297 14.43 -4.80 3.78
N THR A 298 14.78 -4.14 4.88
CA THR A 298 16.17 -4.03 5.35
C THR A 298 16.78 -5.39 5.64
N GLN A 299 16.04 -6.25 6.33
CA GLN A 299 16.51 -7.58 6.67
C GLN A 299 16.71 -8.47 5.43
N GLU A 300 15.74 -8.47 4.49
CA GLU A 300 15.89 -9.19 3.21
C GLU A 300 17.11 -8.72 2.42
N MET A 301 17.32 -7.40 2.35
CA MET A 301 18.42 -6.80 1.62
C MET A 301 19.77 -7.15 2.25
N THR A 302 19.89 -7.11 3.59
CA THR A 302 21.15 -7.33 4.29
C THR A 302 21.50 -8.80 4.45
N THR A 303 20.52 -9.70 4.50
CA THR A 303 20.72 -11.14 4.67
C THR A 303 20.63 -11.94 3.37
N GLY A 304 19.99 -11.38 2.33
CA GLY A 304 19.64 -12.09 1.09
C GLY A 304 18.51 -13.11 1.24
N VAL A 305 17.97 -13.31 2.45
CA VAL A 305 16.92 -14.30 2.75
C VAL A 305 15.55 -13.70 2.52
N ASP A 306 14.69 -14.40 1.77
CA ASP A 306 13.30 -14.00 1.59
C ASP A 306 12.50 -14.18 2.88
N LEU A 307 11.75 -13.16 3.25
CA LEU A 307 10.94 -13.14 4.47
C LEU A 307 9.43 -13.14 4.15
N PRO A 308 8.59 -13.62 5.06
CA PRO A 308 7.15 -13.40 4.97
C PRO A 308 6.85 -11.89 4.83
N PHE A 309 5.92 -11.54 3.95
CA PHE A 309 5.54 -10.15 3.66
C PHE A 309 6.66 -9.26 3.08
N GLY A 310 7.74 -9.87 2.61
CA GLY A 310 8.85 -9.21 1.91
C GLY A 310 8.61 -9.09 0.39
N SER A 311 9.69 -9.08 -0.37
CA SER A 311 9.69 -8.81 -1.82
C SER A 311 8.76 -9.72 -2.62
N ASN A 312 8.73 -11.02 -2.33
CA ASN A 312 7.86 -11.96 -3.03
C ASN A 312 6.37 -11.67 -2.78
N HIS A 313 5.99 -11.46 -1.52
CA HIS A 313 4.63 -11.09 -1.13
C HIS A 313 4.17 -9.78 -1.79
N ILE A 314 5.05 -8.76 -1.81
CA ILE A 314 4.75 -7.47 -2.46
C ILE A 314 4.44 -7.67 -3.94
N MET A 315 5.21 -8.50 -4.66
CA MET A 315 4.93 -8.83 -6.05
C MET A 315 3.61 -9.57 -6.23
N GLU A 316 3.28 -10.49 -5.34
CA GLU A 316 2.05 -11.29 -5.40
C GLU A 316 0.80 -10.45 -5.12
N VAL A 317 0.79 -9.64 -4.07
CA VAL A 317 -0.36 -8.80 -3.73
C VAL A 317 -0.56 -7.70 -4.78
N SER A 318 0.53 -7.12 -5.31
CA SER A 318 0.46 -6.17 -6.42
C SER A 318 -0.13 -6.81 -7.67
N GLU A 319 0.25 -8.05 -8.00
CA GLU A 319 -0.30 -8.78 -9.15
C GLU A 319 -1.80 -9.03 -9.01
N LYS A 320 -2.26 -9.48 -7.84
CA LYS A 320 -3.68 -9.70 -7.53
C LYS A 320 -4.48 -8.41 -7.67
N CYS A 321 -3.94 -7.32 -7.12
CA CYS A 321 -4.55 -5.99 -7.20
C CYS A 321 -4.66 -5.48 -8.65
N LEU A 322 -3.58 -5.56 -9.42
CA LEU A 322 -3.57 -5.18 -10.84
C LEU A 322 -4.49 -6.05 -11.69
N LYS A 323 -4.60 -7.36 -11.41
CA LYS A 323 -5.55 -8.24 -12.11
C LYS A 323 -7.00 -7.84 -11.84
N LEU A 324 -7.35 -7.48 -10.59
CA LEU A 324 -8.67 -6.95 -10.25
C LEU A 324 -8.93 -5.61 -10.95
N GLN A 325 -7.94 -4.72 -11.03
CA GLN A 325 -8.07 -3.46 -11.77
C GLN A 325 -8.32 -3.71 -13.27
N VAL A 326 -7.54 -4.61 -13.90
CA VAL A 326 -7.74 -4.99 -15.32
C VAL A 326 -9.11 -5.63 -15.54
N MET A 327 -9.59 -6.46 -14.60
CA MET A 327 -10.93 -7.04 -14.66
C MET A 327 -12.00 -5.95 -14.58
N ALA A 328 -11.87 -4.99 -13.68
CA ALA A 328 -12.79 -3.87 -13.53
C ALA A 328 -12.81 -2.96 -14.78
N ASP A 329 -11.64 -2.72 -15.39
CA ASP A 329 -11.51 -1.90 -16.60
C ASP A 329 -12.19 -2.51 -17.83
N LYS A 330 -12.30 -3.85 -17.88
CA LYS A 330 -13.03 -4.56 -18.94
C LYS A 330 -14.55 -4.54 -18.75
N ASN A 331 -15.01 -4.28 -17.52
CA ASN A 331 -16.43 -4.29 -17.15
C ASN A 331 -17.03 -2.87 -17.07
N ARG A 332 -16.37 -1.88 -17.65
CA ARG A 332 -16.82 -0.49 -17.75
C ARG A 332 -17.95 -0.31 -18.76
#